data_44614607f255ba2b7b4d380f20046989
#
_entry.id   44614607f255ba2b7b4d380f20046989
#
_cell.length_a   1.000
_cell.length_b   1.000
_cell.length_c   1.000
_cell.angle_alpha   90.00
_cell.angle_beta   90.00
_cell.angle_gamma   90.00
#
_symmetry.space_group_name_H-M   'P 1'
#
loop_
_entity.id
_entity.type
_entity.pdbx_description
1 polymer ?
#
loop_
_entity_poly.entity_id
_entity_poly.type
_entity_poly.pdbx_seq_one_letter_code
_entity_poly.pdbx_strand_id
1 'polypeptide(L)'
;MTKTYVKDYTNTFEIKGETIEVTDPARFYSKTNKIIDDMELDNRAIKMAQNKYRKKFNVIGPIDIKALRKKWNLTQKQLANVIGWSPLTITLYEVGEIPTKSNNRLLKVLKCSSASVFYMPR
;
A
#
# COMPACT_ATOMS: atom_id res chain seq x y z
N MET A 1 15.05 -5.97 33.78
CA MET A 1 14.43 -6.24 32.47
C MET A 1 13.02 -5.65 32.39
N THR A 2 12.75 -4.85 31.41
CA THR A 2 11.45 -4.18 31.28
C THR A 2 10.41 -5.15 30.70
N LYS A 3 9.33 -5.34 31.44
CA LYS A 3 8.25 -6.20 30.97
C LYS A 3 7.27 -5.41 30.07
N THR A 4 6.83 -6.03 29.03
CA THR A 4 5.86 -5.46 28.11
C THR A 4 4.70 -6.42 27.89
N TYR A 5 3.60 -5.91 27.37
CA TYR A 5 2.46 -6.72 26.99
C TYR A 5 1.83 -6.15 25.73
N VAL A 6 1.04 -6.96 25.05
CA VAL A 6 0.36 -6.61 23.80
C VAL A 6 -1.13 -6.62 24.04
N LYS A 7 -1.81 -5.56 23.60
CA LYS A 7 -3.28 -5.53 23.58
C LYS A 7 -3.74 -4.68 22.42
N ASP A 8 -5.00 -4.84 22.04
CA ASP A 8 -5.60 -4.06 20.97
C ASP A 8 -5.64 -2.58 21.32
N TYR A 9 -5.30 -1.76 20.35
CA TYR A 9 -5.27 -0.32 20.48
C TYR A 9 -5.79 0.31 19.18
N THR A 10 -6.61 1.34 19.33
CA THR A 10 -7.14 2.06 18.16
C THR A 10 -6.25 3.23 17.81
N ASN A 11 -5.63 3.16 16.66
CA ASN A 11 -4.83 4.24 16.07
C ASN A 11 -5.63 4.95 15.00
N THR A 12 -5.34 6.25 14.86
CA THR A 12 -5.91 7.07 13.80
C THR A 12 -4.80 7.50 12.86
N PHE A 13 -4.98 7.23 11.58
CA PHE A 13 -4.01 7.60 10.53
C PHE A 13 -4.65 8.59 9.57
N GLU A 14 -3.88 9.56 9.12
CA GLU A 14 -4.29 10.44 8.05
C GLU A 14 -3.64 10.00 6.74
N ILE A 15 -4.48 9.68 5.75
CA ILE A 15 -4.04 9.27 4.42
C ILE A 15 -4.77 10.15 3.40
N LYS A 16 -4.00 10.96 2.67
CA LYS A 16 -4.55 11.87 1.65
C LYS A 16 -5.68 12.75 2.20
N GLY A 17 -5.53 13.25 3.41
CA GLY A 17 -6.52 14.10 4.07
C GLY A 17 -7.69 13.38 4.70
N GLU A 18 -7.73 12.06 4.61
CA GLU A 18 -8.79 11.25 5.20
C GLU A 18 -8.32 10.60 6.49
N THR A 19 -9.19 10.56 7.48
CA THR A 19 -8.91 9.94 8.78
C THR A 19 -9.33 8.47 8.73
N ILE A 20 -8.37 7.58 8.99
CA ILE A 20 -8.59 6.13 8.99
C ILE A 20 -8.30 5.59 10.38
N GLU A 21 -9.27 4.93 11.00
CA GLU A 21 -9.10 4.27 12.29
C GLU A 21 -8.77 2.80 12.10
N VAL A 22 -7.78 2.32 12.85
CA VAL A 22 -7.38 0.92 12.85
C VAL A 22 -7.25 0.45 14.28
N THR A 23 -7.90 -0.68 14.60
CA THR A 23 -7.74 -1.36 15.87
C THR A 23 -6.90 -2.60 15.65
N ASP A 24 -5.71 -2.63 16.21
CA ASP A 24 -4.75 -3.72 16.03
C ASP A 24 -3.85 -3.79 17.26
N PRO A 25 -3.20 -4.96 17.51
CA PRO A 25 -2.32 -5.08 18.65
C PRO A 25 -1.20 -4.05 18.66
N ALA A 26 -0.96 -3.49 19.84
CA ALA A 26 0.15 -2.59 20.13
C ALA A 26 0.85 -3.03 21.41
N ARG A 27 2.09 -2.61 21.61
CA ARG A 27 2.88 -3.00 22.76
C ARG A 27 2.93 -1.89 23.80
N PHE A 28 2.86 -2.30 25.06
CA PHE A 28 2.81 -1.39 26.21
C PHE A 28 3.79 -1.82 27.28
N TYR A 29 4.30 -0.85 28.05
CA TYR A 29 5.05 -1.14 29.28
C TYR A 29 4.10 -1.61 30.35
N SER A 30 4.46 -2.73 31.05
CA SER A 30 3.61 -3.29 32.09
C SER A 30 3.49 -2.37 33.30
N LYS A 31 4.54 -1.62 33.63
CA LYS A 31 4.56 -0.74 34.81
C LYS A 31 3.78 0.56 34.61
N THR A 32 3.87 1.16 33.44
CA THR A 32 3.32 2.49 33.21
C THR A 32 2.09 2.47 32.31
N ASN A 33 1.82 1.36 31.64
CA ASN A 33 0.78 1.21 30.62
C ASN A 33 0.92 2.22 29.47
N LYS A 34 2.14 2.72 29.26
CA LYS A 34 2.43 3.59 28.13
C LYS A 34 2.75 2.77 26.90
N ILE A 35 2.26 3.23 25.76
CA ILE A 35 2.54 2.60 24.48
C ILE A 35 4.03 2.76 24.13
N ILE A 36 4.61 1.73 23.55
CA ILE A 36 5.99 1.76 23.08
C ILE A 36 6.04 1.38 21.61
N ASP A 37 7.06 1.88 20.93
CA ASP A 37 7.26 1.57 19.53
C ASP A 37 7.59 0.09 19.35
N ASP A 38 6.90 -0.54 18.43
CA ASP A 38 7.16 -1.91 18.00
C ASP A 38 7.04 -1.91 16.48
N MET A 39 8.17 -1.97 15.82
CA MET A 39 8.23 -1.82 14.36
C MET A 39 7.32 -2.81 13.63
N GLU A 40 7.27 -4.05 14.06
CA GLU A 40 6.47 -5.08 13.44
C GLU A 40 4.97 -4.79 13.58
N LEU A 41 4.53 -4.47 14.81
CA LEU A 41 3.12 -4.16 15.07
C LEU A 41 2.71 -2.84 14.43
N ASP A 42 3.60 -1.84 14.47
CA ASP A 42 3.33 -0.53 13.87
C ASP A 42 3.20 -0.63 12.35
N ASN A 43 4.09 -1.39 11.69
CA ASN A 43 4.01 -1.61 10.26
C ASN A 43 2.74 -2.36 9.86
N ARG A 44 2.32 -3.31 10.67
CA ARG A 44 1.07 -4.04 10.46
C ARG A 44 -0.13 -3.09 10.52
N ALA A 45 -0.16 -2.20 11.51
CA ALA A 45 -1.24 -1.22 11.64
C ALA A 45 -1.27 -0.25 10.46
N ILE A 46 -0.12 0.20 9.99
CA ILE A 46 0.00 1.09 8.82
C ILE A 46 -0.56 0.39 7.57
N LYS A 47 -0.20 -0.88 7.36
CA LYS A 47 -0.70 -1.65 6.22
C LYS A 47 -2.22 -1.82 6.28
N MET A 48 -2.75 -2.06 7.47
CA MET A 48 -4.21 -2.15 7.66
C MET A 48 -4.90 -0.84 7.32
N ALA A 49 -4.32 0.29 7.73
CA ALA A 49 -4.85 1.62 7.41
C ALA A 49 -4.85 1.87 5.90
N GLN A 50 -3.75 1.54 5.22
CA GLN A 50 -3.65 1.67 3.77
C GLN A 50 -4.67 0.79 3.05
N ASN A 51 -4.87 -0.44 3.51
CA ASN A 51 -5.87 -1.34 2.93
C ASN A 51 -7.29 -0.81 3.13
N LYS A 52 -7.58 -0.28 4.31
CA LYS A 52 -8.89 0.35 4.59
C LYS A 52 -9.14 1.53 3.66
N TYR A 53 -8.13 2.39 3.48
CA TYR A 53 -8.22 3.52 2.56
C TYR A 53 -8.50 3.05 1.13
N ARG A 54 -7.72 2.09 0.64
CA ARG A 54 -7.90 1.56 -0.72
C ARG A 54 -9.29 1.00 -0.95
N LYS A 55 -9.80 0.28 0.05
CA LYS A 55 -11.14 -0.31 -0.04
C LYS A 55 -12.24 0.77 -0.04
N LYS A 56 -12.09 1.77 0.84
CA LYS A 56 -13.07 2.86 0.97
C LYS A 56 -13.15 3.72 -0.29
N PHE A 57 -12.00 4.02 -0.90
CA PHE A 57 -11.92 4.94 -2.03
C PHE A 57 -11.67 4.23 -3.37
N ASN A 58 -11.76 2.91 -3.38
CA ASN A 58 -11.59 2.10 -4.58
C ASN A 58 -10.25 2.40 -5.29
N VAL A 59 -9.17 2.29 -4.54
CA VAL A 59 -7.80 2.53 -5.03
C VAL A 59 -7.12 1.19 -5.31
N ILE A 60 -6.38 1.14 -6.41
CA ILE A 60 -5.63 -0.06 -6.79
C ILE A 60 -4.56 -0.37 -5.73
N GLY A 61 -4.38 -1.65 -5.42
CA GLY A 61 -3.43 -2.09 -4.40
C GLY A 61 -2.18 -2.75 -4.96
N PRO A 62 -1.20 -3.05 -4.06
CA PRO A 62 0.05 -3.70 -4.47
C PRO A 62 -0.15 -5.02 -5.20
N ILE A 63 -1.09 -5.84 -4.75
CA ILE A 63 -1.38 -7.14 -5.37
C ILE A 63 -1.84 -6.96 -6.81
N ASP A 64 -2.68 -5.95 -7.05
CA ASP A 64 -3.19 -5.66 -8.39
C ASP A 64 -2.08 -5.24 -9.34
N ILE A 65 -1.13 -4.43 -8.86
CA ILE A 65 -0.01 -3.96 -9.68
C ILE A 65 0.94 -5.11 -10.02
N LYS A 66 1.21 -5.96 -9.05
CA LYS A 66 2.04 -7.16 -9.27
C LYS A 66 1.35 -8.12 -10.26
N ALA A 67 0.04 -8.29 -10.13
CA ALA A 67 -0.73 -9.13 -11.04
C ALA A 67 -0.72 -8.55 -12.46
N LEU A 68 -0.80 -7.23 -12.58
CA LEU A 68 -0.72 -6.54 -13.88
C LEU A 68 0.61 -6.81 -14.56
N ARG A 69 1.72 -6.69 -13.82
CA ARG A 69 3.06 -7.01 -14.36
C ARG A 69 3.17 -8.46 -14.79
N LYS A 70 2.65 -9.37 -13.96
CA LYS A 70 2.69 -10.80 -14.25
C LYS A 70 1.89 -11.14 -15.51
N LYS A 71 0.72 -10.54 -15.66
CA LYS A 71 -0.14 -10.74 -16.82
C LYS A 71 0.57 -10.40 -18.13
N TRP A 72 1.37 -9.33 -18.13
CA TRP A 72 2.07 -8.84 -19.31
C TRP A 72 3.55 -9.25 -19.33
N ASN A 73 3.99 -10.04 -18.34
CA ASN A 73 5.36 -10.51 -18.21
C ASN A 73 6.37 -9.36 -18.18
N LEU A 74 6.08 -8.35 -17.36
CA LEU A 74 6.90 -7.14 -17.24
C LEU A 74 7.60 -7.07 -15.89
N THR A 75 8.85 -6.60 -15.91
CA THR A 75 9.55 -6.19 -14.67
C THR A 75 9.00 -4.83 -14.24
N GLN A 76 9.33 -4.40 -13.01
CA GLN A 76 9.00 -3.06 -12.54
C GLN A 76 9.53 -1.97 -13.49
N LYS A 77 10.78 -2.13 -13.92
CA LYS A 77 11.42 -1.20 -14.85
C LYS A 77 10.71 -1.16 -16.20
N GLN A 78 10.34 -2.32 -16.72
CA GLN A 78 9.64 -2.41 -18.00
C GLN A 78 8.25 -1.77 -17.92
N LEU A 79 7.50 -2.04 -16.87
CA LEU A 79 6.19 -1.41 -16.67
C LEU A 79 6.33 0.11 -16.58
N ALA A 80 7.31 0.58 -15.80
CA ALA A 80 7.56 2.02 -15.67
C ALA A 80 7.89 2.65 -17.02
N ASN A 81 8.72 2.00 -17.84
CA ASN A 81 9.06 2.48 -19.17
C ASN A 81 7.83 2.57 -20.09
N VAL A 82 6.97 1.56 -20.05
CA VAL A 82 5.74 1.54 -20.86
C VAL A 82 4.82 2.72 -20.49
N ILE A 83 4.69 2.99 -19.21
CA ILE A 83 3.79 4.04 -18.72
C ILE A 83 4.44 5.43 -18.80
N GLY A 84 5.77 5.50 -18.79
CA GLY A 84 6.51 6.75 -18.74
C GLY A 84 6.78 7.21 -17.31
N TRP A 85 6.82 6.28 -16.37
CA TRP A 85 7.11 6.56 -14.95
C TRP A 85 8.52 6.15 -14.58
N SER A 86 8.98 6.67 -13.43
CA SER A 86 10.20 6.17 -12.78
C SER A 86 9.96 4.76 -12.24
N PRO A 87 10.94 3.84 -12.33
CA PRO A 87 10.83 2.53 -11.69
C PRO A 87 10.57 2.62 -10.18
N LEU A 88 11.09 3.65 -9.52
CA LEU A 88 10.85 3.88 -8.10
C LEU A 88 9.36 4.04 -7.80
N THR A 89 8.61 4.72 -8.66
CA THR A 89 7.17 4.90 -8.49
C THR A 89 6.45 3.55 -8.42
N ILE A 90 6.78 2.63 -9.31
CA ILE A 90 6.20 1.27 -9.29
C ILE A 90 6.59 0.55 -8.00
N THR A 91 7.86 0.63 -7.62
CA THR A 91 8.34 -0.01 -6.39
C THR A 91 7.57 0.48 -5.16
N LEU A 92 7.39 1.79 -5.03
CA LEU A 92 6.68 2.39 -3.91
C LEU A 92 5.21 1.95 -3.87
N TYR A 93 4.55 1.91 -4.99
CA TYR A 93 3.16 1.45 -5.06
C TYR A 93 3.03 -0.03 -4.69
N GLU A 94 4.01 -0.84 -5.07
CA GLU A 94 4.01 -2.28 -4.74
C GLU A 94 4.31 -2.57 -3.28
N VAL A 95 4.89 -1.63 -2.55
CA VAL A 95 5.09 -1.77 -1.10
C VAL A 95 3.98 -1.08 -0.28
N GLY A 96 3.02 -0.44 -0.92
CA GLY A 96 1.83 0.05 -0.22
C GLY A 96 1.55 1.54 -0.31
N GLU A 97 2.41 2.34 -0.95
CA GLU A 97 2.12 3.76 -1.12
C GLU A 97 0.82 3.94 -1.91
N ILE A 98 0.03 4.92 -1.48
CA ILE A 98 -1.24 5.21 -2.14
C ILE A 98 -0.98 6.04 -3.39
N PRO A 99 -1.38 5.58 -4.58
CA PRO A 99 -1.20 6.34 -5.80
C PRO A 99 -1.96 7.66 -5.81
N THR A 100 -1.48 8.60 -6.60
CA THR A 100 -2.26 9.80 -6.91
C THR A 100 -3.53 9.41 -7.66
N LYS A 101 -4.51 10.31 -7.70
CA LYS A 101 -5.76 10.03 -8.42
C LYS A 101 -5.52 9.70 -9.88
N SER A 102 -4.65 10.46 -10.55
CA SER A 102 -4.30 10.24 -11.95
C SER A 102 -3.64 8.88 -12.16
N ASN A 103 -2.67 8.54 -11.31
CA ASN A 103 -1.95 7.29 -11.41
C ASN A 103 -2.85 6.10 -11.09
N ASN A 104 -3.73 6.25 -10.11
CA ASN A 104 -4.72 5.22 -9.80
C ASN A 104 -5.64 4.93 -10.99
N ARG A 105 -6.13 5.99 -11.64
CA ARG A 105 -6.98 5.85 -12.83
C ARG A 105 -6.26 5.12 -13.95
N LEU A 106 -5.01 5.50 -14.21
CA LEU A 106 -4.21 4.87 -15.26
C LEU A 106 -3.99 3.40 -14.98
N LEU A 107 -3.60 3.06 -13.74
CA LEU A 107 -3.37 1.66 -13.36
C LEU A 107 -4.66 0.84 -13.48
N LYS A 108 -5.81 1.40 -13.13
CA LYS A 108 -7.10 0.72 -13.27
C LYS A 108 -7.46 0.47 -14.73
N VAL A 109 -7.21 1.44 -15.59
CA VAL A 109 -7.43 1.28 -17.03
C VAL A 109 -6.56 0.14 -17.56
N LEU A 110 -5.28 0.12 -17.18
CA LEU A 110 -4.36 -0.94 -17.59
C LEU A 110 -4.77 -2.31 -17.07
N LYS A 111 -5.26 -2.37 -15.83
CA LYS A 111 -5.73 -3.61 -15.22
C LYS A 111 -6.90 -4.21 -15.99
N CYS A 112 -7.81 -3.37 -16.48
CA CYS A 112 -9.01 -3.79 -17.19
C CYS A 112 -8.79 -3.93 -18.70
N SER A 113 -7.60 -3.60 -19.20
CA SER A 113 -7.33 -3.57 -20.64
C SER A 113 -7.04 -4.94 -21.21
N SER A 114 -7.34 -5.08 -22.50
CA SER A 114 -6.93 -6.23 -23.29
C SER A 114 -5.48 -6.09 -23.75
N ALA A 115 -4.98 -7.11 -24.44
CA ALA A 115 -3.56 -7.25 -24.81
C ALA A 115 -2.95 -6.06 -25.55
N SER A 116 -3.73 -5.32 -26.31
CA SER A 116 -3.22 -4.27 -27.19
C SER A 116 -2.58 -3.07 -26.47
N VAL A 117 -2.87 -2.88 -25.17
CA VAL A 117 -2.37 -1.73 -24.40
C VAL A 117 -0.85 -1.70 -24.34
N PHE A 118 -0.21 -2.87 -24.28
CA PHE A 118 1.24 -2.97 -24.19
C PHE A 118 1.91 -3.29 -25.53
N TYR A 119 1.15 -3.24 -26.60
CA TYR A 119 1.71 -3.43 -27.94
C TYR A 119 2.47 -2.17 -28.35
N MET A 120 3.75 -2.34 -28.65
CA MET A 120 4.64 -1.26 -29.08
C MET A 120 5.00 -1.50 -30.55
N PRO A 121 4.32 -0.84 -31.49
CA PRO A 121 4.70 -0.95 -32.89
C PRO A 121 6.10 -0.40 -33.12
N ARG A 122 6.86 -1.08 -33.89
CA ARG A 122 8.23 -0.69 -34.23
C ARG A 122 8.33 -0.06 -35.59
#